data_431d8d568101fee74286b3c92e1c3a03
#
_entry.id   431d8d568101fee74286b3c92e1c3a03
#
_cell.length_a   1.000
_cell.length_b   1.000
_cell.length_c   1.000
_cell.angle_alpha   90.00
_cell.angle_beta   90.00
_cell.angle_gamma   90.00
#
_symmetry.space_group_name_H-M   'P 1'
#
loop_
_entity.id
_entity.type
_entity.pdbx_description
1 polymer ?
#
loop_
_entity_poly.entity_id
_entity_poly.type
_entity_poly.pdbx_seq_one_letter_code
_entity_poly.pdbx_strand_id
1 'polypeptide(L)'
;WSSDVCSSDLSIARLPSHTQIDTPVYVYRGEEDGPVLGLMAGMHGDEINGMEIVRRILDSGFNRVRRGTVLCMPVINVYGFLNYSREVPDGKDINRSFPGSKNGSLASRVAWHVTHDIIPNIDVGVDFHTGGAMRTNYPQVRCMLSDQRNAELASAFSAPFTIDSGFRPHSLRQTAS
;
A
#
# COMPACT_ATOMS: atom_id res chain seq x y z
N TRP A 1 16.84 -6.97 -23.30
CA TRP A 1 15.83 -5.97 -22.98
C TRP A 1 15.80 -5.83 -21.46
N SER A 2 16.27 -4.70 -20.95
CA SER A 2 16.05 -4.37 -19.55
C SER A 2 14.55 -4.10 -19.41
N SER A 3 13.87 -4.98 -18.71
CA SER A 3 12.56 -4.70 -18.17
C SER A 3 12.70 -3.46 -17.28
N ASP A 4 12.05 -2.37 -17.67
CA ASP A 4 12.20 -1.08 -17.00
C ASP A 4 11.63 -1.17 -15.59
N VAL A 5 12.49 -1.50 -14.63
CA VAL A 5 12.21 -1.24 -13.22
C VAL A 5 12.49 0.23 -13.00
N CYS A 6 11.47 1.05 -13.01
CA CYS A 6 11.56 2.41 -12.55
C CYS A 6 11.34 2.42 -11.04
N SER A 7 12.33 2.84 -10.27
CA SER A 7 12.12 3.24 -8.88
C SER A 7 11.82 4.74 -8.88
N SER A 8 10.70 5.12 -8.31
CA SER A 8 10.33 6.51 -8.08
C SER A 8 10.06 6.67 -6.59
N ASP A 9 10.56 7.73 -6.02
CA ASP A 9 10.33 8.01 -4.60
C ASP A 9 9.30 9.13 -4.46
N LEU A 10 8.26 8.89 -3.66
CA LEU A 10 7.30 9.93 -3.29
C LEU A 10 7.91 10.80 -2.19
N SER A 11 8.16 12.05 -2.52
CA SER A 11 8.71 13.03 -1.60
C SER A 11 7.66 13.55 -0.63
N ILE A 12 7.60 12.98 0.57
CA ILE A 12 6.54 13.26 1.56
C ILE A 12 6.89 14.45 2.45
N ALA A 13 8.08 14.46 3.03
CA ALA A 13 8.49 15.48 4.01
C ALA A 13 10.01 15.56 4.16
N ARG A 14 10.45 16.65 4.81
CA ARG A 14 11.84 16.83 5.24
C ARG A 14 11.90 16.89 6.75
N LEU A 15 12.95 16.31 7.30
CA LEU A 15 13.32 16.48 8.71
C LEU A 15 13.83 17.90 8.93
N PRO A 16 13.89 18.38 10.21
CA PRO A 16 14.53 19.67 10.53
C PRO A 16 15.99 19.77 10.08
N SER A 17 16.67 18.63 9.89
CA SER A 17 18.02 18.51 9.32
C SER A 17 18.07 18.74 7.81
N HIS A 18 16.95 19.07 7.15
CA HIS A 18 16.76 19.11 5.70
C HIS A 18 16.89 17.76 4.99
N THR A 19 17.09 16.66 5.72
CA THR A 19 17.08 15.31 5.16
C THR A 19 15.68 14.97 4.65
N GLN A 20 15.58 14.58 3.39
CA GLN A 20 14.34 14.16 2.79
C GLN A 20 14.02 12.72 3.21
N ILE A 21 12.76 12.46 3.53
CA ILE A 21 12.24 11.11 3.75
C ILE A 21 11.19 10.85 2.68
N ASP A 22 11.50 9.87 1.85
CA ASP A 22 10.71 9.48 0.71
C ASP A 22 10.06 8.12 0.94
N THR A 23 8.91 7.90 0.32
CA THR A 23 8.24 6.60 0.28
C THR A 23 8.60 5.91 -1.04
N PRO A 24 9.26 4.73 -1.00
CA PRO A 24 9.72 4.05 -2.20
C PRO A 24 8.54 3.46 -2.99
N VAL A 25 8.56 3.66 -4.31
CA VAL A 25 7.62 3.10 -5.26
C VAL A 25 8.39 2.38 -6.36
N TYR A 26 8.13 1.09 -6.52
CA TYR A 26 8.72 0.26 -7.57
C TYR A 26 7.67 -0.05 -8.63
N VAL A 27 7.97 0.26 -9.88
CA VAL A 27 7.07 0.02 -11.01
C VAL A 27 7.73 -0.97 -11.96
N TYR A 28 7.06 -2.07 -12.24
CA TYR A 28 7.46 -3.04 -13.25
C TYR A 28 6.40 -3.10 -14.36
N ARG A 29 6.80 -2.77 -15.58
CA ARG A 29 5.93 -2.84 -16.74
C ARG A 29 6.23 -4.10 -17.54
N GLY A 30 5.20 -4.87 -17.85
CA GLY A 30 5.27 -6.02 -18.73
C GLY A 30 5.43 -5.62 -20.21
N GLU A 31 5.72 -6.59 -21.06
CA GLU A 31 5.88 -6.39 -22.50
C GLU A 31 4.57 -6.04 -23.22
N GLU A 32 3.45 -6.51 -22.68
CA GLU A 32 2.11 -6.32 -23.24
C GLU A 32 1.30 -5.36 -22.35
N ASP A 33 0.50 -4.50 -22.97
CA ASP A 33 -0.44 -3.64 -22.23
C ASP A 33 -1.50 -4.46 -21.49
N GLY A 34 -1.87 -3.99 -20.31
CA GLY A 34 -2.84 -4.68 -19.45
C GLY A 34 -3.12 -3.92 -18.16
N PRO A 35 -3.84 -4.54 -17.21
CA PRO A 35 -4.21 -3.88 -15.96
C PRO A 35 -2.99 -3.57 -15.09
N VAL A 36 -3.16 -2.60 -14.21
CA VAL A 36 -2.17 -2.19 -13.22
C VAL A 36 -2.57 -2.73 -11.84
N LEU A 37 -1.70 -3.58 -11.28
CA LEU A 37 -1.85 -4.12 -9.93
C LEU A 37 -0.99 -3.33 -8.95
N GLY A 38 -1.62 -2.73 -7.94
CA GLY A 38 -0.94 -2.09 -6.81
C GLY A 38 -0.77 -3.07 -5.65
N LEU A 39 0.46 -3.27 -5.18
CA LEU A 39 0.80 -4.04 -3.98
C LEU A 39 1.35 -3.08 -2.93
N MET A 40 0.58 -2.83 -1.90
CA MET A 40 0.88 -1.83 -0.88
C MET A 40 1.04 -2.49 0.48
N ALA A 41 1.98 -2.01 1.28
CA ALA A 41 2.19 -2.48 2.65
C ALA A 41 2.72 -1.35 3.55
N GLY A 42 2.78 -1.63 4.85
CA GLY A 42 3.35 -0.69 5.80
C GLY A 42 2.57 0.60 5.95
N MET A 43 1.26 0.57 5.78
CA MET A 43 0.35 1.67 6.17
C MET A 43 0.50 1.98 7.67
N HIS A 44 0.75 0.94 8.47
CA HIS A 44 1.11 1.03 9.87
C HIS A 44 2.53 0.49 10.04
N GLY A 45 3.41 1.25 10.69
CA GLY A 45 4.83 0.94 10.71
C GLY A 45 5.23 -0.27 11.57
N ASP A 46 4.36 -0.71 12.46
CA ASP A 46 4.51 -1.91 13.29
C ASP A 46 3.95 -3.20 12.65
N GLU A 47 3.34 -3.11 11.47
CA GLU A 47 2.77 -4.24 10.73
C GLU A 47 3.76 -4.78 9.69
N ILE A 48 4.90 -5.32 10.17
CA ILE A 48 6.08 -5.62 9.33
C ILE A 48 5.93 -6.79 8.36
N ASN A 49 5.00 -7.74 8.60
CA ASN A 49 4.88 -8.91 7.74
C ASN A 49 4.42 -8.55 6.33
N GLY A 50 3.54 -7.55 6.19
CA GLY A 50 3.12 -7.05 4.87
C GLY A 50 4.30 -6.49 4.08
N MET A 51 5.19 -5.73 4.75
CA MET A 51 6.39 -5.19 4.13
C MET A 51 7.32 -6.31 3.66
N GLU A 52 7.50 -7.35 4.48
CA GLU A 52 8.31 -8.52 4.12
C GLU A 52 7.72 -9.32 2.95
N ILE A 53 6.38 -9.42 2.87
CA ILE A 53 5.70 -10.03 1.72
C ILE A 53 6.06 -9.27 0.43
N VAL A 54 5.88 -7.95 0.41
CA VAL A 54 6.19 -7.13 -0.78
C VAL A 54 7.68 -7.18 -1.10
N ARG A 55 8.57 -7.12 -0.11
CA ARG A 55 10.01 -7.27 -0.30
C ARG A 55 10.37 -8.61 -0.98
N ARG A 56 9.78 -9.72 -0.52
CA ARG A 56 9.99 -11.05 -1.13
C ARG A 56 9.46 -11.14 -2.55
N ILE A 57 8.33 -10.50 -2.84
CA ILE A 57 7.79 -10.42 -4.20
C ILE A 57 8.78 -9.72 -5.13
N LEU A 58 9.38 -8.61 -4.69
CA LEU A 58 10.40 -7.88 -5.45
C LEU A 58 11.66 -8.72 -5.66
N ASP A 59 12.20 -9.33 -4.60
CA ASP A 59 13.43 -10.12 -4.65
C ASP A 59 13.29 -11.39 -5.51
N SER A 60 12.15 -12.06 -5.42
CA SER A 60 11.88 -13.29 -6.19
C SER A 60 11.52 -13.02 -7.66
N GLY A 61 11.23 -11.78 -8.01
CA GLY A 61 10.78 -11.41 -9.35
C GLY A 61 9.33 -11.76 -9.67
N PHE A 62 8.50 -12.10 -8.68
CA PHE A 62 7.06 -12.34 -8.89
C PHE A 62 6.29 -11.11 -9.37
N ASN A 63 6.85 -9.91 -9.20
CA ASN A 63 6.32 -8.67 -9.78
C ASN A 63 6.59 -8.55 -11.29
N ARG A 64 7.41 -9.44 -11.88
CA ARG A 64 7.76 -9.42 -13.31
C ARG A 64 6.67 -10.11 -14.11
N VAL A 65 5.64 -9.34 -14.45
CA VAL A 65 4.52 -9.83 -15.24
C VAL A 65 4.81 -9.73 -16.74
N ARG A 66 4.21 -10.61 -17.54
CA ARG A 66 4.29 -10.51 -18.99
C ARG A 66 3.35 -9.43 -19.52
N ARG A 67 2.17 -9.30 -18.91
CA ARG A 67 1.12 -8.36 -19.33
C ARG A 67 0.70 -7.46 -18.18
N GLY A 68 0.53 -6.17 -18.47
CA GLY A 68 0.14 -5.17 -17.50
C GLY A 68 1.32 -4.61 -16.71
N THR A 69 1.03 -4.02 -15.56
CA THR A 69 2.03 -3.36 -14.71
C THR A 69 1.81 -3.78 -13.26
N VAL A 70 2.90 -3.95 -12.52
CA VAL A 70 2.86 -4.11 -11.05
C VAL A 70 3.54 -2.92 -10.41
N LEU A 71 2.81 -2.24 -9.54
CA LEU A 71 3.29 -1.15 -8.71
C LEU A 71 3.42 -1.65 -7.27
N CYS A 72 4.60 -1.57 -6.68
CA CYS A 72 4.87 -2.02 -5.32
C CYS A 72 5.27 -0.86 -4.41
N MET A 73 4.58 -0.73 -3.28
CA MET A 73 4.94 0.18 -2.18
C MET A 73 5.17 -0.65 -0.92
N PRO A 74 6.40 -1.08 -0.64
CA PRO A 74 6.66 -1.95 0.51
C PRO A 74 6.43 -1.27 1.85
N VAL A 75 6.63 0.05 1.93
CA VAL A 75 6.46 0.82 3.17
C VAL A 75 5.82 2.16 2.86
N ILE A 76 4.53 2.33 3.19
CA ILE A 76 3.83 3.61 3.04
C ILE A 76 4.22 4.56 4.19
N ASN A 77 4.23 4.05 5.41
CA ASN A 77 4.56 4.80 6.63
C ASN A 77 6.02 4.60 7.04
N VAL A 78 6.95 5.23 6.33
CA VAL A 78 8.38 5.12 6.61
C VAL A 78 8.71 5.60 8.03
N TYR A 79 8.08 6.68 8.49
CA TYR A 79 8.29 7.19 9.86
C TYR A 79 7.80 6.21 10.93
N GLY A 80 6.61 5.64 10.74
CA GLY A 80 6.09 4.62 11.66
C GLY A 80 6.95 3.37 11.67
N PHE A 81 7.48 2.95 10.51
CA PHE A 81 8.41 1.82 10.42
C PHE A 81 9.68 2.06 11.24
N LEU A 82 10.31 3.23 11.09
CA LEU A 82 11.52 3.58 11.84
C LEU A 82 11.30 3.62 13.36
N ASN A 83 10.10 4.01 13.80
CA ASN A 83 9.73 4.11 15.20
C ASN A 83 9.01 2.88 15.76
N TYR A 84 8.78 1.85 14.90
CA TYR A 84 7.98 0.68 15.22
C TYR A 84 6.61 1.05 15.81
N SER A 85 5.95 1.99 15.16
CA SER A 85 4.67 2.59 15.57
C SER A 85 3.61 2.46 14.49
N ARG A 86 2.37 2.31 14.91
CA ARG A 86 1.21 2.34 14.01
C ARG A 86 1.08 3.71 13.33
N GLU A 87 1.24 4.75 14.10
CA GLU A 87 1.04 6.14 13.70
C GLU A 87 2.32 6.76 13.12
N VAL A 88 2.19 7.92 12.49
CA VAL A 88 3.29 8.83 12.21
C VAL A 88 3.67 9.61 13.47
N PRO A 89 4.83 10.32 13.52
CA PRO A 89 5.32 11.00 14.72
C PRO A 89 4.37 11.98 15.39
N ASP A 90 3.38 12.51 14.68
CA ASP A 90 2.35 13.41 15.26
C ASP A 90 1.17 12.64 15.90
N GLY A 91 1.27 11.33 16.05
CA GLY A 91 0.26 10.46 16.66
C GLY A 91 -0.97 10.19 15.81
N LYS A 92 -0.92 10.45 14.50
CA LYS A 92 -2.04 10.24 13.59
C LYS A 92 -1.88 8.97 12.77
N ASP A 93 -3.01 8.28 12.59
CA ASP A 93 -3.12 7.11 11.72
C ASP A 93 -3.35 7.57 10.27
N ILE A 94 -2.46 7.17 9.36
CA ILE A 94 -2.59 7.46 7.92
C ILE A 94 -3.91 6.89 7.39
N ASN A 95 -4.28 5.67 7.82
CA ASN A 95 -5.52 5.01 7.39
C ASN A 95 -6.80 5.55 8.07
N ARG A 96 -6.71 6.76 8.62
CA ARG A 96 -7.80 7.61 9.12
C ARG A 96 -7.67 9.03 8.58
N SER A 97 -6.76 9.24 7.64
CA SER A 97 -6.43 10.57 7.11
C SER A 97 -6.74 10.74 5.64
N PHE A 98 -7.27 9.71 4.97
CA PHE A 98 -7.67 9.76 3.56
C PHE A 98 -8.93 10.63 3.35
N PRO A 99 -9.04 11.33 2.20
CA PRO A 99 -8.15 11.34 1.05
C PRO A 99 -6.88 12.19 1.25
N GLY A 100 -6.74 12.86 2.37
CA GLY A 100 -5.58 13.66 2.71
C GLY A 100 -5.65 15.12 2.24
N SER A 101 -4.58 15.84 2.53
CA SER A 101 -4.39 17.23 2.10
C SER A 101 -2.89 17.51 1.95
N LYS A 102 -2.52 18.15 0.83
CA LYS A 102 -1.12 18.49 0.51
C LYS A 102 -0.44 19.33 1.60
N ASN A 103 -1.21 20.20 2.25
CA ASN A 103 -0.72 21.12 3.29
C ASN A 103 -1.16 20.69 4.70
N GLY A 104 -1.63 19.46 4.86
CA GLY A 104 -2.09 18.93 6.14
C GLY A 104 -0.98 18.42 7.05
N SER A 105 -1.39 17.67 8.08
CA SER A 105 -0.46 16.94 8.96
C SER A 105 0.36 15.91 8.16
N LEU A 106 1.40 15.33 8.76
CA LEU A 106 2.23 14.34 8.08
C LEU A 106 1.39 13.16 7.57
N ALA A 107 0.51 12.57 8.39
CA ALA A 107 -0.41 11.53 7.98
C ALA A 107 -1.29 11.94 6.79
N SER A 108 -1.82 13.17 6.85
CA SER A 108 -2.68 13.71 5.80
C SER A 108 -1.93 13.94 4.48
N ARG A 109 -0.64 14.31 4.54
CA ARG A 109 0.19 14.46 3.33
C ARG A 109 0.53 13.12 2.70
N VAL A 110 0.87 12.11 3.51
CA VAL A 110 1.06 10.73 2.98
C VAL A 110 -0.20 10.24 2.30
N ALA A 111 -1.37 10.38 2.96
CA ALA A 111 -2.66 10.00 2.38
C ALA A 111 -2.96 10.77 1.09
N TRP A 112 -2.60 12.05 1.02
CA TRP A 112 -2.78 12.86 -0.18
C TRP A 112 -1.96 12.34 -1.36
N HIS A 113 -0.67 12.03 -1.15
CA HIS A 113 0.18 11.46 -2.20
C HIS A 113 -0.34 10.10 -2.69
N VAL A 114 -0.72 9.22 -1.78
CA VAL A 114 -1.32 7.93 -2.17
C VAL A 114 -2.59 8.13 -2.99
N THR A 115 -3.44 9.08 -2.59
CA THR A 115 -4.72 9.37 -3.26
C THR A 115 -4.51 9.96 -4.67
N HIS A 116 -3.55 10.86 -4.84
CA HIS A 116 -3.41 11.62 -6.09
C HIS A 116 -2.35 11.06 -7.03
N ASP A 117 -1.31 10.44 -6.49
CA ASP A 117 -0.18 9.99 -7.29
C ASP A 117 -0.22 8.47 -7.53
N ILE A 118 -0.91 7.69 -6.67
CA ILE A 118 -0.93 6.21 -6.75
C ILE A 118 -2.28 5.67 -7.19
N ILE A 119 -3.36 5.96 -6.46
CA ILE A 119 -4.69 5.39 -6.73
C ILE A 119 -5.15 5.59 -8.18
N PRO A 120 -4.99 6.75 -8.83
CA PRO A 120 -5.43 6.95 -10.21
C PRO A 120 -4.69 6.10 -11.25
N ASN A 121 -3.56 5.51 -10.86
CA ASN A 121 -2.70 4.72 -11.73
C ASN A 121 -2.83 3.20 -11.50
N ILE A 122 -3.76 2.73 -10.68
CA ILE A 122 -3.98 1.30 -10.40
C ILE A 122 -5.43 0.90 -10.70
N ASP A 123 -5.60 -0.29 -11.27
CA ASP A 123 -6.92 -0.89 -11.54
C ASP A 123 -7.38 -1.80 -10.41
N VAL A 124 -6.43 -2.41 -9.70
CA VAL A 124 -6.65 -3.31 -8.56
C VAL A 124 -5.59 -3.05 -7.52
N GLY A 125 -6.00 -2.88 -6.25
CA GLY A 125 -5.09 -2.70 -5.13
C GLY A 125 -5.18 -3.81 -4.10
N VAL A 126 -4.04 -4.28 -3.62
CA VAL A 126 -3.91 -5.15 -2.44
C VAL A 126 -3.12 -4.38 -1.38
N ASP A 127 -3.75 -4.15 -0.23
CA ASP A 127 -3.14 -3.48 0.92
C ASP A 127 -2.89 -4.51 2.03
N PHE A 128 -1.62 -4.82 2.27
CA PHE A 128 -1.19 -5.82 3.24
C PHE A 128 -1.15 -5.23 4.64
N HIS A 129 -1.98 -5.76 5.50
CA HIS A 129 -2.02 -5.45 6.93
C HIS A 129 -1.74 -6.69 7.77
N THR A 130 -1.29 -6.49 8.99
CA THR A 130 -1.14 -7.55 9.99
C THR A 130 -1.67 -7.10 11.35
N GLY A 131 -1.55 -7.94 12.36
CA GLY A 131 -1.80 -7.51 13.74
C GLY A 131 -0.61 -6.72 14.27
N GLY A 132 -0.69 -5.40 14.27
CA GLY A 132 0.32 -4.54 14.90
C GLY A 132 0.49 -4.83 16.41
N ALA A 133 1.52 -4.26 17.03
CA ALA A 133 1.83 -4.42 18.44
C ALA A 133 1.96 -5.91 18.88
N MET A 134 2.66 -6.72 18.08
CA MET A 134 2.95 -8.14 18.32
C MET A 134 1.69 -9.04 18.40
N ARG A 135 0.55 -8.59 17.89
CA ARG A 135 -0.68 -9.41 17.85
C ARG A 135 -0.63 -10.41 16.72
N THR A 136 -1.06 -11.62 17.00
CA THR A 136 -1.28 -12.64 15.96
C THR A 136 -2.55 -12.31 15.17
N ASN A 137 -2.47 -12.42 13.86
CA ASN A 137 -3.61 -12.30 12.96
C ASN A 137 -3.61 -13.49 12.01
N TYR A 138 -4.78 -14.09 11.81
CA TYR A 138 -4.89 -15.22 10.88
C TYR A 138 -4.97 -14.69 9.43
N PRO A 139 -4.33 -15.37 8.45
CA PRO A 139 -4.38 -14.94 7.05
C PRO A 139 -5.81 -14.83 6.53
N GLN A 140 -6.17 -13.67 6.03
CA GLN A 140 -7.53 -13.37 5.60
C GLN A 140 -7.55 -12.25 4.55
N VAL A 141 -8.56 -12.25 3.69
CA VAL A 141 -8.91 -11.11 2.83
C VAL A 141 -10.09 -10.37 3.44
N ARG A 142 -10.07 -9.06 3.40
CA ARG A 142 -11.21 -8.19 3.75
C ARG A 142 -11.62 -7.37 2.56
N CYS A 143 -12.83 -7.59 2.06
CA CYS A 143 -13.40 -6.84 0.94
C CYS A 143 -14.91 -6.71 1.10
N MET A 144 -15.56 -5.92 0.26
CA MET A 144 -17.02 -5.90 0.13
C MET A 144 -17.43 -7.00 -0.83
N LEU A 145 -18.06 -8.07 -0.31
CA LEU A 145 -18.51 -9.21 -1.11
C LEU A 145 -19.77 -8.92 -1.95
N SER A 146 -20.46 -7.82 -1.66
CA SER A 146 -21.55 -7.34 -2.52
C SER A 146 -21.07 -6.85 -3.90
N ASP A 147 -19.79 -6.55 -4.04
CA ASP A 147 -19.15 -6.29 -5.33
C ASP A 147 -18.58 -7.60 -5.88
N GLN A 148 -19.10 -8.04 -7.02
CA GLN A 148 -18.70 -9.30 -7.66
C GLN A 148 -17.22 -9.33 -8.01
N ARG A 149 -16.65 -8.22 -8.48
CA ARG A 149 -15.22 -8.13 -8.81
C ARG A 149 -14.35 -8.36 -7.57
N ASN A 150 -14.73 -7.78 -6.43
CA ASN A 150 -14.04 -7.99 -5.17
C ASN A 150 -14.12 -9.45 -4.71
N ALA A 151 -15.27 -10.11 -4.88
CA ALA A 151 -15.45 -11.52 -4.53
C ALA A 151 -14.57 -12.44 -5.41
N GLU A 152 -14.49 -12.17 -6.71
CA GLU A 152 -13.64 -12.89 -7.66
C GLU A 152 -12.15 -12.72 -7.32
N LEU A 153 -11.71 -11.49 -7.03
CA LEU A 153 -10.33 -11.19 -6.64
C LEU A 153 -9.97 -11.85 -5.31
N ALA A 154 -10.86 -11.82 -4.32
CA ALA A 154 -10.65 -12.49 -3.03
C ALA A 154 -10.55 -14.01 -3.20
N SER A 155 -11.35 -14.61 -4.07
CA SER A 155 -11.28 -16.03 -4.42
C SER A 155 -9.95 -16.37 -5.09
N ALA A 156 -9.50 -15.55 -6.04
CA ALA A 156 -8.22 -15.73 -6.72
C ALA A 156 -7.02 -15.58 -5.78
N PHE A 157 -7.10 -14.69 -4.79
CA PHE A 157 -6.08 -14.53 -3.75
C PHE A 157 -5.95 -15.76 -2.85
N SER A 158 -7.03 -16.54 -2.69
CA SER A 158 -7.05 -17.84 -2.01
C SER A 158 -6.59 -17.82 -0.55
N ALA A 159 -6.86 -16.76 0.20
CA ALA A 159 -6.62 -16.78 1.64
C ALA A 159 -7.59 -17.76 2.34
N PRO A 160 -7.20 -18.33 3.51
CA PRO A 160 -8.06 -19.27 4.26
C PRO A 160 -9.44 -18.71 4.62
N PHE A 161 -9.54 -17.39 4.80
CA PHE A 161 -10.79 -16.71 5.10
C PHE A 161 -10.97 -15.46 4.25
N THR A 162 -12.22 -15.24 3.82
CA THR A 162 -12.66 -13.97 3.27
C THR A 162 -13.71 -13.39 4.18
N ILE A 163 -13.52 -12.14 4.59
CA ILE A 163 -14.41 -11.41 5.50
C ILE A 163 -15.12 -10.32 4.73
N ASP A 164 -16.45 -10.39 4.70
CA ASP A 164 -17.27 -9.27 4.22
C ASP A 164 -17.14 -8.10 5.19
N SER A 165 -16.63 -6.99 4.70
CA SER A 165 -16.31 -5.85 5.54
C SER A 165 -16.54 -4.54 4.79
N GLY A 166 -17.50 -3.77 5.24
CA GLY A 166 -17.73 -2.41 4.77
C GLY A 166 -16.54 -1.48 4.96
N PHE A 167 -16.62 -0.31 4.34
CA PHE A 167 -15.56 0.69 4.42
C PHE A 167 -15.54 1.36 5.80
N ARG A 168 -14.34 1.65 6.27
CA ARG A 168 -14.16 2.56 7.41
C ARG A 168 -13.99 3.99 6.89
N PRO A 169 -14.59 4.98 7.53
CA PRO A 169 -14.41 6.38 7.16
C PRO A 169 -12.93 6.77 7.12
N HIS A 170 -12.59 7.57 6.12
CA HIS A 170 -11.23 8.10 5.91
C HIS A 170 -10.14 7.04 5.76
N SER A 171 -10.49 5.87 5.22
CA SER A 171 -9.53 4.79 4.93
C SER A 171 -9.13 4.77 3.45
N LEU A 172 -7.98 4.14 3.16
CA LEU A 172 -7.54 3.87 1.79
C LEU A 172 -8.62 3.13 1.00
N ARG A 173 -9.20 2.07 1.56
CA ARG A 173 -10.25 1.28 0.89
C ARG A 173 -11.47 2.10 0.48
N GLN A 174 -11.90 3.04 1.34
CA GLN A 174 -13.03 3.92 1.02
C GLN A 174 -12.68 4.89 -0.12
N THR A 175 -11.44 5.35 -0.17
CA THR A 175 -11.01 6.37 -1.15
C THR A 175 -10.72 5.76 -2.53
N ALA A 176 -10.35 4.47 -2.56
CA ALA A 176 -10.03 3.73 -3.78
C ALA A 176 -11.21 2.96 -4.39
N SER A 177 -12.40 3.07 -3.82
CA SER A 177 -13.62 2.37 -4.26
C SER A 177 -14.46 3.20 -5.22
#